data_32c8a6d8e23666728ebcdc2a3a5fdf14
#
_entry.id   32c8a6d8e23666728ebcdc2a3a5fdf14
#
_cell.length_a   1.000
_cell.length_b   1.000
_cell.length_c   1.000
_cell.angle_alpha   90.00
_cell.angle_beta   90.00
_cell.angle_gamma   90.00
#
_symmetry.space_group_name_H-M   'P 1'
#
loop_
_entity.id
_entity.type
_entity.pdbx_description
1 polymer ?
#
loop_
_entity_poly.entity_id
_entity_poly.type
_entity_poly.pdbx_seq_one_letter_code
_entity_poly.pdbx_strand_id
1 'polypeptide(L)'
;MINKILLFCFLFWTSACFAGGQKEEPLSNSVKSMMQKSISDLAAPKLMFASEQQGQTWMAEMSARLQKRMPDKTYREDFLRSVHYEATRAGLDPQLVLGLIQVESGFKKYAVSSVGARGYMQVMPFWVKSIGNPEHNLFHLRLNLRYGCTILRHYLDIEHGDLYRALGRYNGSLGQPQYPTLVVGAWRKHWDYASVQTAKNS
;
A
#
# COMPACT_ATOMS: atom_id res chain seq x y z
N MET A 1 -38.80 -13.43 44.47
CA MET A 1 -37.89 -13.98 43.42
C MET A 1 -37.65 -12.89 42.38
N ILE A 2 -36.49 -12.25 42.41
CA ILE A 2 -36.15 -11.10 41.54
C ILE A 2 -35.27 -11.63 40.43
N ASN A 3 -35.81 -11.67 39.19
CA ASN A 3 -35.07 -12.05 38.00
C ASN A 3 -34.08 -10.94 37.64
N LYS A 4 -32.78 -11.24 37.73
CA LYS A 4 -31.69 -10.38 37.17
C LYS A 4 -31.54 -10.67 35.69
N ILE A 5 -32.03 -9.75 34.86
CA ILE A 5 -31.78 -9.72 33.42
C ILE A 5 -30.34 -9.20 33.24
N LEU A 6 -29.42 -10.07 32.82
CA LEU A 6 -28.07 -9.69 32.43
C LEU A 6 -28.14 -9.08 31.01
N LEU A 7 -27.99 -7.77 30.92
CA LEU A 7 -27.87 -7.06 29.67
C LEU A 7 -26.43 -7.24 29.13
N PHE A 8 -26.27 -8.12 28.12
CA PHE A 8 -25.01 -8.30 27.40
C PHE A 8 -24.83 -7.17 26.41
N CYS A 9 -24.08 -6.12 26.81
CA CYS A 9 -23.66 -5.09 25.86
C CYS A 9 -22.62 -5.69 24.89
N PHE A 10 -23.04 -6.01 23.67
CA PHE A 10 -22.15 -6.26 22.54
C PHE A 10 -21.48 -4.95 22.16
N LEU A 11 -20.24 -4.74 22.63
CA LEU A 11 -19.36 -3.71 22.11
C LEU A 11 -18.97 -4.08 20.67
N PHE A 12 -19.71 -3.53 19.71
CA PHE A 12 -19.26 -3.51 18.32
C PHE A 12 -17.98 -2.68 18.24
N TRP A 13 -16.85 -3.35 18.19
CA TRP A 13 -15.59 -2.74 17.85
C TRP A 13 -15.65 -2.36 16.36
N THR A 14 -16.11 -1.17 16.07
CA THR A 14 -16.00 -0.58 14.75
C THR A 14 -14.51 -0.35 14.51
N SER A 15 -13.90 -1.22 13.71
CA SER A 15 -12.60 -0.95 13.14
C SER A 15 -12.71 0.35 12.37
N ALA A 16 -12.22 1.45 12.94
CA ALA A 16 -12.10 2.71 12.25
C ALA A 16 -11.16 2.46 11.06
N CYS A 17 -11.75 2.30 9.87
CA CYS A 17 -11.01 2.28 8.63
C CYS A 17 -10.49 3.70 8.45
N PHE A 18 -9.21 3.92 8.74
CA PHE A 18 -8.50 5.17 8.41
C PHE A 18 -8.31 5.23 6.90
N ALA A 19 -9.41 5.33 6.18
CA ALA A 19 -9.42 5.35 4.75
C ALA A 19 -8.94 6.70 4.24
N GLY A 20 -7.90 6.67 3.42
CA GLY A 20 -7.19 7.79 2.88
C GLY A 20 -8.06 8.90 2.31
N GLY A 21 -7.83 10.10 2.79
CA GLY A 21 -8.37 11.34 2.28
C GLY A 21 -7.31 12.17 1.57
N GLN A 22 -6.55 11.55 0.62
CA GLN A 22 -5.59 12.29 -0.20
C GLN A 22 -6.23 13.58 -0.71
N LYS A 23 -5.55 14.71 -0.52
CA LYS A 23 -6.03 16.01 -0.99
C LYS A 23 -5.55 16.26 -2.42
N GLU A 24 -6.43 16.81 -3.25
CA GLU A 24 -6.03 17.28 -4.57
C GLU A 24 -5.23 18.57 -4.42
N GLU A 25 -3.97 18.53 -4.86
CA GLU A 25 -3.07 19.69 -4.86
C GLU A 25 -2.64 19.99 -6.30
N PRO A 26 -2.47 21.26 -6.68
CA PRO A 26 -1.97 21.62 -8.00
C PRO A 26 -0.57 21.05 -8.23
N LEU A 27 -0.37 20.35 -9.33
CA LEU A 27 0.94 19.84 -9.76
C LEU A 27 1.58 20.80 -10.75
N SER A 28 2.88 21.05 -10.64
CA SER A 28 3.63 21.70 -11.70
C SER A 28 3.61 20.84 -12.98
N ASN A 29 3.75 21.47 -14.15
CA ASN A 29 3.73 20.73 -15.42
C ASN A 29 4.83 19.67 -15.50
N SER A 30 6.01 19.94 -14.96
CA SER A 30 7.13 18.99 -14.93
C SER A 30 6.83 17.77 -14.05
N VAL A 31 6.30 17.98 -12.85
CA VAL A 31 5.89 16.89 -11.94
C VAL A 31 4.77 16.06 -12.56
N LYS A 32 3.75 16.73 -13.13
CA LYS A 32 2.65 16.05 -13.80
C LYS A 32 3.15 15.16 -14.95
N SER A 33 4.02 15.66 -15.82
CA SER A 33 4.59 14.89 -16.93
C SER A 33 5.42 13.71 -16.47
N MET A 34 6.22 13.86 -15.40
CA MET A 34 7.00 12.77 -14.82
C MET A 34 6.09 11.67 -14.25
N MET A 35 5.06 12.04 -13.50
CA MET A 35 4.09 11.09 -12.95
C MET A 35 3.29 10.39 -14.06
N GLN A 36 2.87 11.10 -15.10
CA GLN A 36 2.20 10.53 -16.28
C GLN A 36 3.08 9.49 -16.98
N LYS A 37 4.37 9.77 -17.17
CA LYS A 37 5.32 8.81 -17.72
C LYS A 37 5.41 7.55 -16.84
N SER A 38 5.43 7.71 -15.52
CA SER A 38 5.42 6.57 -14.59
C SER A 38 4.13 5.74 -14.69
N ILE A 39 2.98 6.38 -14.88
CA ILE A 39 1.69 5.68 -15.01
C ILE A 39 1.56 4.95 -16.36
N SER A 40 2.10 5.49 -17.45
CA SER A 40 1.99 4.93 -18.82
C SER A 40 2.90 3.71 -19.08
N ASP A 41 3.80 3.37 -18.17
CA ASP A 41 4.67 2.19 -18.31
C ASP A 41 3.87 0.88 -18.35
N LEU A 42 4.00 0.11 -19.43
CA LEU A 42 3.31 -1.16 -19.66
C LEU A 42 4.18 -2.40 -19.43
N ALA A 43 5.42 -2.22 -18.96
CA ALA A 43 6.35 -3.34 -18.74
C ALA A 43 5.74 -4.40 -17.81
N ALA A 44 5.97 -5.67 -18.11
CA ALA A 44 5.50 -6.78 -17.29
C ALA A 44 6.20 -6.79 -15.92
N PRO A 45 5.49 -7.08 -14.82
CA PRO A 45 6.08 -7.18 -13.50
C PRO A 45 7.12 -8.30 -13.43
N LYS A 46 8.29 -7.96 -12.88
CA LYS A 46 9.37 -8.91 -12.61
C LYS A 46 9.97 -8.65 -11.22
N LEU A 47 10.53 -9.66 -10.61
CA LEU A 47 11.31 -9.48 -9.39
C LEU A 47 12.66 -8.84 -9.75
N MET A 48 13.05 -7.85 -8.97
CA MET A 48 14.29 -7.07 -9.17
C MET A 48 15.24 -7.34 -8.00
N PHE A 49 15.86 -8.53 -8.02
CA PHE A 49 16.86 -8.95 -7.04
C PHE A 49 18.22 -9.16 -7.74
N ALA A 50 19.29 -9.14 -6.97
CA ALA A 50 20.63 -9.40 -7.49
C ALA A 50 20.82 -10.84 -7.98
N SER A 51 20.04 -11.79 -7.44
CA SER A 51 20.02 -13.18 -7.90
C SER A 51 18.60 -13.75 -7.89
N GLU A 52 18.36 -14.76 -8.70
CA GLU A 52 17.10 -15.50 -8.75
C GLU A 52 16.78 -16.15 -7.39
N GLN A 53 17.80 -16.72 -6.73
CA GLN A 53 17.66 -17.35 -5.41
C GLN A 53 17.14 -16.36 -4.36
N GLN A 54 17.63 -15.12 -4.35
CA GLN A 54 17.13 -14.08 -3.44
C GLN A 54 15.66 -13.77 -3.73
N GLY A 55 15.28 -13.67 -5.01
CA GLY A 55 13.90 -13.45 -5.42
C GLY A 55 12.97 -14.58 -4.99
N GLN A 56 13.39 -15.83 -5.15
CA GLN A 56 12.62 -17.02 -4.73
C GLN A 56 12.45 -17.06 -3.21
N THR A 57 13.51 -16.77 -2.44
CA THR A 57 13.48 -16.74 -0.98
C THR A 57 12.53 -15.64 -0.47
N TRP A 58 12.63 -14.43 -1.02
CA TRP A 58 11.71 -13.33 -0.69
C TRP A 58 10.26 -13.69 -1.01
N MET A 59 10.01 -14.25 -2.20
CA MET A 59 8.67 -14.67 -2.62
C MET A 59 8.07 -15.70 -1.68
N ALA A 60 8.84 -16.73 -1.32
CA ALA A 60 8.39 -17.79 -0.41
C ALA A 60 8.01 -17.21 0.97
N GLU A 61 8.86 -16.35 1.53
CA GLU A 61 8.65 -15.73 2.83
C GLU A 61 7.42 -14.80 2.83
N MET A 62 7.30 -13.89 1.86
CA MET A 62 6.17 -12.96 1.78
C MET A 62 4.87 -13.69 1.46
N SER A 63 4.93 -14.74 0.64
CA SER A 63 3.78 -15.59 0.32
C SER A 63 3.26 -16.32 1.56
N ALA A 64 4.15 -16.86 2.40
CA ALA A 64 3.76 -17.50 3.65
C ALA A 64 3.05 -16.51 4.61
N ARG A 65 3.59 -15.29 4.76
CA ARG A 65 3.00 -14.24 5.62
C ARG A 65 1.63 -13.77 5.12
N LEU A 66 1.42 -13.74 3.81
CA LEU A 66 0.18 -13.26 3.19
C LEU A 66 -0.90 -14.35 3.05
N GLN A 67 -0.56 -15.63 3.21
CA GLN A 67 -1.42 -16.78 2.91
C GLN A 67 -2.81 -16.71 3.57
N LYS A 68 -2.89 -16.27 4.84
CA LYS A 68 -4.18 -16.17 5.56
C LYS A 68 -5.11 -15.12 4.97
N ARG A 69 -4.56 -14.03 4.39
CA ARG A 69 -5.34 -12.94 3.80
C ARG A 69 -5.63 -13.17 2.33
N MET A 70 -4.80 -13.93 1.66
CA MET A 70 -4.87 -14.23 0.22
C MET A 70 -4.57 -15.71 -0.01
N PRO A 71 -5.57 -16.60 0.17
CA PRO A 71 -5.36 -18.08 0.15
C PRO A 71 -4.91 -18.63 -1.20
N ASP A 72 -5.43 -18.07 -2.31
CA ASP A 72 -5.02 -18.48 -3.66
C ASP A 72 -3.54 -18.20 -3.89
N LYS A 73 -2.75 -19.25 -4.06
CA LYS A 73 -1.29 -19.15 -4.20
C LYS A 73 -0.89 -18.41 -5.47
N THR A 74 -1.51 -18.73 -6.58
CA THR A 74 -1.17 -18.15 -7.90
C THR A 74 -1.44 -16.65 -7.89
N TYR A 75 -2.62 -16.25 -7.43
CA TYR A 75 -2.99 -14.86 -7.32
C TYR A 75 -2.11 -14.11 -6.30
N ARG A 76 -1.78 -14.73 -5.18
CA ARG A 76 -0.91 -14.16 -4.14
C ARG A 76 0.51 -13.90 -4.66
N GLU A 77 1.08 -14.83 -5.42
CA GLU A 77 2.43 -14.67 -6.00
C GLU A 77 2.44 -13.62 -7.11
N ASP A 78 1.39 -13.52 -7.94
CA ASP A 78 1.23 -12.44 -8.93
C ASP A 78 1.08 -11.07 -8.24
N PHE A 79 0.29 -11.01 -7.17
CA PHE A 79 0.15 -9.81 -6.33
C PHE A 79 1.51 -9.37 -5.77
N LEU A 80 2.26 -10.27 -5.14
CA LEU A 80 3.57 -9.98 -4.54
C LEU A 80 4.60 -9.56 -5.59
N ARG A 81 4.62 -10.21 -6.75
CA ARG A 81 5.48 -9.83 -7.88
C ARG A 81 5.14 -8.41 -8.36
N SER A 82 3.87 -8.10 -8.44
CA SER A 82 3.38 -6.77 -8.85
C SER A 82 3.74 -5.71 -7.80
N VAL A 83 3.59 -5.99 -6.50
CA VAL A 83 4.00 -5.08 -5.42
C VAL A 83 5.49 -4.82 -5.47
N HIS A 84 6.30 -5.89 -5.56
CA HIS A 84 7.75 -5.75 -5.63
C HIS A 84 8.18 -4.89 -6.82
N TYR A 85 7.63 -5.18 -8.00
CA TYR A 85 7.96 -4.45 -9.22
C TYR A 85 7.61 -2.96 -9.12
N GLU A 86 6.36 -2.63 -8.77
CA GLU A 86 5.90 -1.24 -8.75
C GLU A 86 6.55 -0.43 -7.61
N ALA A 87 6.82 -1.05 -6.46
CA ALA A 87 7.55 -0.42 -5.36
C ALA A 87 9.01 -0.12 -5.76
N THR A 88 9.76 -1.13 -6.22
CA THR A 88 11.16 -0.98 -6.60
C THR A 88 11.32 0.04 -7.73
N ARG A 89 10.44 0.01 -8.73
CA ARG A 89 10.42 0.97 -9.84
C ARG A 89 10.21 2.42 -9.35
N ALA A 90 9.41 2.60 -8.31
CA ALA A 90 9.19 3.90 -7.69
C ALA A 90 10.26 4.28 -6.65
N GLY A 91 11.32 3.46 -6.47
CA GLY A 91 12.35 3.69 -5.44
C GLY A 91 11.82 3.56 -4.02
N LEU A 92 10.82 2.69 -3.81
CA LEU A 92 10.24 2.37 -2.51
C LEU A 92 10.64 0.98 -2.05
N ASP A 93 10.68 0.77 -0.73
CA ASP A 93 10.80 -0.56 -0.14
C ASP A 93 9.49 -1.35 -0.35
N PRO A 94 9.52 -2.53 -1.03
CA PRO A 94 8.33 -3.36 -1.22
C PRO A 94 7.63 -3.75 0.09
N GLN A 95 8.38 -3.92 1.17
CA GLN A 95 7.85 -4.29 2.48
C GLN A 95 7.11 -3.11 3.14
N LEU A 96 7.59 -1.88 2.94
CA LEU A 96 6.85 -0.67 3.32
C LEU A 96 5.52 -0.60 2.57
N VAL A 97 5.51 -0.88 1.26
CA VAL A 97 4.28 -0.89 0.45
C VAL A 97 3.30 -1.97 0.93
N LEU A 98 3.78 -3.16 1.33
CA LEU A 98 2.93 -4.19 1.94
C LEU A 98 2.34 -3.72 3.27
N GLY A 99 3.11 -3.02 4.10
CA GLY A 99 2.64 -2.41 5.35
C GLY A 99 1.55 -1.36 5.10
N LEU A 100 1.73 -0.51 4.09
CA LEU A 100 0.73 0.48 3.68
C LEU A 100 -0.55 -0.20 3.19
N ILE A 101 -0.46 -1.18 2.30
CA ILE A 101 -1.63 -1.93 1.80
C ILE A 101 -2.39 -2.62 2.93
N GLN A 102 -1.67 -3.14 3.94
CA GLN A 102 -2.31 -3.72 5.12
C GLN A 102 -3.18 -2.71 5.87
N VAL A 103 -2.72 -1.49 6.04
CA VAL A 103 -3.44 -0.42 6.74
C VAL A 103 -4.59 0.12 5.88
N GLU A 104 -4.37 0.33 4.59
CA GLU A 104 -5.32 0.94 3.67
C GLU A 104 -6.53 0.05 3.37
N SER A 105 -6.30 -1.20 3.04
CA SER A 105 -7.37 -2.09 2.54
C SER A 105 -7.43 -3.44 3.24
N GLY A 106 -6.45 -3.80 4.08
CA GLY A 106 -6.29 -5.16 4.58
C GLY A 106 -6.15 -6.18 3.45
N PHE A 107 -5.55 -5.79 2.32
CA PHE A 107 -5.40 -6.61 1.11
C PHE A 107 -6.72 -6.89 0.36
N LYS A 108 -7.74 -6.05 0.50
CA LYS A 108 -9.01 -6.19 -0.22
C LYS A 108 -8.96 -5.46 -1.56
N LYS A 109 -9.07 -6.23 -2.65
CA LYS A 109 -9.02 -5.71 -4.03
C LYS A 109 -10.08 -4.64 -4.31
N TYR A 110 -11.28 -4.83 -3.82
CA TYR A 110 -12.43 -3.97 -4.10
C TYR A 110 -12.78 -3.05 -2.92
N ALA A 111 -11.80 -2.74 -2.07
CA ALA A 111 -12.01 -1.78 -0.98
C ALA A 111 -12.39 -0.40 -1.53
N VAL A 112 -13.42 0.20 -0.93
CA VAL A 112 -13.85 1.57 -1.18
C VAL A 112 -14.05 2.26 0.15
N SER A 113 -13.43 3.43 0.33
CA SER A 113 -13.61 4.21 1.55
C SER A 113 -14.85 5.10 1.49
N SER A 114 -15.24 5.68 2.63
CA SER A 114 -16.34 6.65 2.71
C SER A 114 -16.11 7.91 1.86
N VAL A 115 -14.85 8.23 1.57
CA VAL A 115 -14.46 9.37 0.71
C VAL A 115 -14.16 8.97 -0.74
N GLY A 116 -14.38 7.70 -1.10
CA GLY A 116 -14.26 7.20 -2.46
C GLY A 116 -12.87 6.73 -2.89
N ALA A 117 -11.92 6.58 -1.97
CA ALA A 117 -10.62 5.96 -2.25
C ALA A 117 -10.80 4.48 -2.64
N ARG A 118 -9.99 3.94 -3.56
CA ARG A 118 -10.24 2.65 -4.20
C ARG A 118 -9.04 1.71 -4.20
N GLY A 119 -9.33 0.44 -4.02
CA GLY A 119 -8.42 -0.69 -4.23
C GLY A 119 -7.39 -0.88 -3.12
N TYR A 120 -6.36 -1.64 -3.42
CA TYR A 120 -5.35 -2.08 -2.45
C TYR A 120 -4.66 -0.94 -1.71
N MET A 121 -4.25 0.11 -2.43
CA MET A 121 -3.55 1.28 -1.88
C MET A 121 -4.48 2.48 -1.68
N GLN A 122 -5.79 2.31 -1.75
CA GLN A 122 -6.80 3.35 -1.51
C GLN A 122 -6.49 4.66 -2.25
N VAL A 123 -6.34 4.54 -3.58
CA VAL A 123 -6.05 5.68 -4.46
C VAL A 123 -7.32 6.49 -4.70
N MET A 124 -7.23 7.81 -4.55
CA MET A 124 -8.32 8.72 -4.84
C MET A 124 -8.55 8.88 -6.36
N PRO A 125 -9.82 8.87 -6.84
CA PRO A 125 -10.13 8.94 -8.28
C PRO A 125 -9.64 10.20 -9.01
N PHE A 126 -9.42 11.32 -8.32
CA PHE A 126 -8.91 12.53 -8.96
C PHE A 126 -7.49 12.32 -9.55
N TRP A 127 -6.69 11.40 -8.99
CA TRP A 127 -5.38 11.07 -9.56
C TRP A 127 -5.46 10.51 -10.97
N VAL A 128 -6.52 9.74 -11.27
CA VAL A 128 -6.76 9.23 -12.64
C VAL A 128 -6.95 10.38 -13.61
N LYS A 129 -7.69 11.42 -13.20
CA LYS A 129 -7.90 12.63 -14.02
C LYS A 129 -6.63 13.47 -14.14
N SER A 130 -5.85 13.58 -13.07
CA SER A 130 -4.67 14.45 -13.00
C SER A 130 -3.47 13.90 -13.76
N ILE A 131 -3.15 12.59 -13.60
CA ILE A 131 -1.92 11.98 -14.11
C ILE A 131 -2.14 10.72 -14.93
N GLY A 132 -3.35 10.27 -15.16
CA GLY A 132 -3.65 9.01 -15.83
C GLY A 132 -4.46 9.17 -17.12
N ASN A 133 -5.20 8.12 -17.42
CA ASN A 133 -6.17 8.04 -18.49
C ASN A 133 -7.55 7.80 -17.88
N PRO A 134 -8.63 8.50 -18.31
CA PRO A 134 -10.00 8.31 -17.80
C PRO A 134 -10.50 6.86 -17.80
N GLU A 135 -9.99 6.03 -18.70
CA GLU A 135 -10.33 4.60 -18.80
C GLU A 135 -9.64 3.72 -17.72
N HIS A 136 -8.76 4.29 -16.92
CA HIS A 136 -8.04 3.52 -15.90
C HIS A 136 -8.97 3.11 -14.76
N ASN A 137 -9.04 1.79 -14.52
CA ASN A 137 -9.79 1.20 -13.42
C ASN A 137 -8.89 0.97 -12.20
N LEU A 138 -9.13 1.72 -11.12
CA LEU A 138 -8.36 1.62 -9.87
C LEU A 138 -8.57 0.29 -9.09
N PHE A 139 -9.47 -0.59 -9.51
CA PHE A 139 -9.56 -1.96 -9.00
C PHE A 139 -8.67 -2.94 -9.77
N HIS A 140 -8.06 -2.50 -10.87
CA HIS A 140 -7.07 -3.31 -11.56
C HIS A 140 -5.76 -3.34 -10.75
N LEU A 141 -5.28 -4.55 -10.39
CA LEU A 141 -4.15 -4.76 -9.50
C LEU A 141 -2.95 -3.86 -9.82
N ARG A 142 -2.40 -4.02 -11.02
CA ARG A 142 -1.16 -3.31 -11.41
C ARG A 142 -1.34 -1.81 -11.49
N LEU A 143 -2.49 -1.34 -11.99
CA LEU A 143 -2.77 0.10 -12.05
C LEU A 143 -2.88 0.70 -10.65
N ASN A 144 -3.58 0.04 -9.74
CA ASN A 144 -3.72 0.52 -8.37
C ASN A 144 -2.36 0.66 -7.66
N LEU A 145 -1.51 -0.38 -7.77
CA LEU A 145 -0.16 -0.37 -7.20
C LEU A 145 0.72 0.71 -7.84
N ARG A 146 0.63 0.85 -9.16
CA ARG A 146 1.39 1.86 -9.91
C ARG A 146 1.03 3.28 -9.49
N TYR A 147 -0.26 3.60 -9.43
CA TYR A 147 -0.71 4.89 -8.91
C TYR A 147 -0.25 5.11 -7.47
N GLY A 148 -0.54 4.16 -6.58
CA GLY A 148 -0.19 4.29 -5.16
C GLY A 148 1.30 4.49 -4.93
N CYS A 149 2.16 3.71 -5.58
CA CYS A 149 3.61 3.84 -5.47
C CYS A 149 4.12 5.17 -6.06
N THR A 150 3.59 5.58 -7.22
CA THR A 150 3.96 6.88 -7.84
C THR A 150 3.57 8.05 -6.94
N ILE A 151 2.38 8.02 -6.34
CA ILE A 151 1.89 9.05 -5.42
C ILE A 151 2.72 9.09 -4.13
N LEU A 152 3.01 7.93 -3.53
CA LEU A 152 3.84 7.89 -2.33
C LEU A 152 5.26 8.40 -2.59
N ARG A 153 5.86 8.04 -3.74
CA ARG A 153 7.16 8.57 -4.16
C ARG A 153 7.12 10.09 -4.31
N HIS A 154 6.12 10.62 -4.98
CA HIS A 154 5.92 12.06 -5.11
C HIS A 154 5.86 12.77 -3.76
N TYR A 155 5.11 12.23 -2.80
CA TYR A 155 5.06 12.81 -1.46
C TYR A 155 6.37 12.69 -0.68
N LEU A 156 7.14 11.60 -0.88
CA LEU A 156 8.49 11.49 -0.31
C LEU A 156 9.44 12.55 -0.90
N ASP A 157 9.31 12.86 -2.19
CA ASP A 157 10.13 13.90 -2.82
C ASP A 157 9.78 15.29 -2.28
N ILE A 158 8.48 15.62 -2.12
CA ILE A 158 8.04 16.88 -1.51
C ILE A 158 8.54 17.02 -0.06
N GLU A 159 8.50 15.94 0.70
CA GLU A 159 8.88 15.95 2.12
C GLU A 159 10.37 15.61 2.32
N HIS A 160 11.20 15.73 1.27
CA HIS A 160 12.65 15.53 1.31
C HIS A 160 13.09 14.21 1.96
N GLY A 161 12.30 13.13 1.76
CA GLY A 161 12.55 11.80 2.30
C GLY A 161 11.97 11.55 3.70
N ASP A 162 11.31 12.54 4.32
CA ASP A 162 10.61 12.32 5.59
C ASP A 162 9.39 11.41 5.39
N LEU A 163 9.56 10.14 5.76
CA LEU A 163 8.54 9.10 5.59
C LEU A 163 7.25 9.40 6.38
N TYR A 164 7.36 9.92 7.60
CA TYR A 164 6.19 10.22 8.42
C TYR A 164 5.33 11.32 7.80
N ARG A 165 5.97 12.36 7.30
CA ARG A 165 5.28 13.45 6.62
C ARG A 165 4.70 13.00 5.29
N ALA A 166 5.44 12.21 4.49
CA ALA A 166 4.97 11.66 3.22
C ALA A 166 3.75 10.75 3.41
N LEU A 167 3.76 9.86 4.40
CA LEU A 167 2.61 9.04 4.77
C LEU A 167 1.43 9.89 5.26
N GLY A 168 1.69 10.95 6.03
CA GLY A 168 0.66 11.90 6.43
C GLY A 168 -0.01 12.60 5.24
N ARG A 169 0.76 13.02 4.21
CA ARG A 169 0.19 13.53 2.95
C ARG A 169 -0.61 12.46 2.22
N TYR A 170 -0.07 11.26 2.14
CA TYR A 170 -0.73 10.13 1.48
C TYR A 170 -2.13 9.86 2.04
N ASN A 171 -2.28 9.93 3.36
CA ASN A 171 -3.57 9.74 4.04
C ASN A 171 -4.41 11.03 4.15
N GLY A 172 -3.85 12.20 3.84
CA GLY A 172 -4.51 13.49 4.06
C GLY A 172 -4.50 13.99 5.52
N SER A 173 -3.63 13.40 6.35
CA SER A 173 -3.46 13.71 7.77
C SER A 173 -2.06 14.28 8.07
N LEU A 174 -1.54 15.14 7.19
CA LEU A 174 -0.21 15.75 7.35
C LEU A 174 -0.06 16.41 8.73
N GLY A 175 1.04 16.09 9.40
CA GLY A 175 1.34 16.58 10.75
C GLY A 175 0.74 15.71 11.88
N GLN A 176 -0.09 14.73 11.58
CA GLN A 176 -0.65 13.81 12.57
C GLN A 176 0.12 12.47 12.55
N PRO A 177 0.62 11.97 13.70
CA PRO A 177 1.49 10.79 13.73
C PRO A 177 0.73 9.45 13.66
N GLN A 178 -0.58 9.42 13.87
CA GLN A 178 -1.35 8.19 14.05
C GLN A 178 -1.26 7.26 12.82
N TYR A 179 -1.56 7.78 11.64
CA TYR A 179 -1.53 6.98 10.42
C TYR A 179 -0.10 6.55 10.04
N PRO A 180 0.92 7.43 10.01
CA PRO A 180 2.30 7.00 9.79
C PRO A 180 2.77 5.94 10.77
N THR A 181 2.41 6.05 12.05
CA THR A 181 2.75 5.05 13.07
C THR A 181 2.12 3.68 12.78
N LEU A 182 0.86 3.64 12.32
CA LEU A 182 0.21 2.39 11.91
C LEU A 182 0.91 1.74 10.73
N VAL A 183 1.25 2.51 9.68
CA VAL A 183 1.92 1.97 8.49
C VAL A 183 3.32 1.46 8.82
N VAL A 184 4.13 2.25 9.51
CA VAL A 184 5.49 1.86 9.92
C VAL A 184 5.44 0.69 10.88
N GLY A 185 4.48 0.67 11.81
CA GLY A 185 4.25 -0.45 12.71
C GLY A 185 3.88 -1.74 11.98
N ALA A 186 2.97 -1.66 11.00
CA ALA A 186 2.61 -2.81 10.15
C ALA A 186 3.81 -3.31 9.34
N TRP A 187 4.56 -2.40 8.73
CA TRP A 187 5.78 -2.72 8.00
C TRP A 187 6.77 -3.47 8.90
N ARG A 188 7.22 -2.87 10.01
CA ARG A 188 8.24 -3.44 10.90
C ARG A 188 7.80 -4.74 11.56
N LYS A 189 6.54 -4.84 11.99
CA LYS A 189 6.05 -6.01 12.71
C LYS A 189 5.73 -7.21 11.81
N HIS A 190 5.24 -6.95 10.59
CA HIS A 190 4.68 -8.02 9.75
C HIS A 190 5.44 -8.25 8.45
N TRP A 191 6.19 -7.26 7.94
CA TRP A 191 6.77 -7.32 6.60
C TRP A 191 8.28 -7.11 6.57
N ASP A 192 8.92 -6.75 7.69
CA ASP A 192 10.38 -6.58 7.73
C ASP A 192 11.08 -7.88 7.32
N TYR A 193 11.90 -7.78 6.27
CA TYR A 193 12.63 -8.91 5.69
C TYR A 193 14.12 -8.89 6.05
N ALA A 194 14.70 -7.74 6.29
CA ALA A 194 16.12 -7.59 6.62
C ALA A 194 16.48 -8.27 7.95
N SER A 195 15.61 -8.15 8.96
CA SER A 195 15.80 -8.79 10.26
C SER A 195 15.80 -10.33 10.19
N VAL A 196 15.00 -10.90 9.28
CA VAL A 196 14.93 -12.35 9.08
C VAL A 196 16.19 -12.90 8.40
N GLN A 197 16.79 -12.14 7.48
CA GLN A 197 18.06 -12.55 6.85
C GLN A 197 19.22 -12.51 7.83
N THR A 198 19.28 -11.51 8.70
CA THR A 198 20.32 -11.41 9.72
C THR A 198 20.21 -12.56 10.72
N ALA A 199 18.99 -12.92 11.16
CA ALA A 199 18.76 -14.03 12.07
C ALA A 199 19.02 -15.42 11.48
N LYS A 200 18.94 -15.59 10.14
CA LYS A 200 19.27 -16.87 9.46
C LYS A 200 20.77 -17.05 9.18
N ASN A 201 21.54 -15.95 9.22
CA ASN A 201 22.97 -15.93 8.97
C ASN A 201 23.82 -15.85 10.26
N SER A 202 23.21 -15.78 11.42
CA SER A 202 23.80 -15.85 12.75
C SER A 202 23.50 -17.20 13.40
#